data_eabdceb761775918d5465b1d9035fe44
#
_entry.id   eabdceb761775918d5465b1d9035fe44
#
_cell.length_a   1.000
_cell.length_b   1.000
_cell.length_c   1.000
_cell.angle_alpha   90.00
_cell.angle_beta   90.00
_cell.angle_gamma   90.00
#
_symmetry.space_group_name_H-M   'P 1'
#
loop_
_entity.id
_entity.type
_entity.pdbx_description
1 polymer ?
#
loop_
_entity_poly.entity_id
_entity_poly.type
_entity_poly.pdbx_seq_one_letter_code
_entity_poly.pdbx_strand_id
1 'polypeptide(L)'
;MAEEIYREWFVRMRFPAHEKVKFVKGVPDGWEIKKLGAVLELCHGKALKDRDRVPGEFHVYGSSGVVGTHNKAMVKSRGLIVGRKGNVGSVYWPDRGFFPIDTVYFVKSELPNGFLYFLLRSMNFINNDAAVPGLNRNQAYSNLFILPPAPLIKKYAEVADSQFEIKRFLTRQNEYLTSMRDRDLPRLISGKFAVVYLDIQFPPSMVEPAHET
;
A
#
# COMPACT_ATOMS: atom_id res chain seq x y z
N MET A 1 4.39 -8.16 -8.87
CA MET A 1 5.79 -8.09 -9.31
C MET A 1 6.71 -7.56 -8.20
N ALA A 2 6.54 -6.34 -7.62
CA ALA A 2 7.44 -5.84 -6.54
C ALA A 2 7.53 -6.79 -5.33
N GLU A 3 6.44 -7.41 -4.92
CA GLU A 3 6.42 -8.38 -3.82
C GLU A 3 7.26 -9.62 -4.13
N GLU A 4 7.20 -10.15 -5.35
CA GLU A 4 8.03 -11.29 -5.74
C GLU A 4 9.50 -10.93 -5.81
N ILE A 5 9.85 -9.73 -6.30
CA ILE A 5 11.22 -9.24 -6.28
C ILE A 5 11.72 -9.09 -4.83
N TYR A 6 10.86 -8.58 -3.91
CA TYR A 6 11.19 -8.52 -2.49
C TYR A 6 11.51 -9.92 -1.93
N ARG A 7 10.65 -10.89 -2.23
CA ARG A 7 10.84 -12.28 -1.79
C ARG A 7 12.11 -12.90 -2.35
N GLU A 8 12.39 -12.69 -3.66
CA GLU A 8 13.63 -13.17 -4.27
C GLU A 8 14.87 -12.57 -3.60
N TRP A 9 14.90 -11.24 -3.45
CA TRP A 9 16.10 -10.57 -3.00
C TRP A 9 16.34 -10.69 -1.50
N PHE A 10 15.32 -10.59 -0.67
CA PHE A 10 15.47 -10.41 0.77
C PHE A 10 14.96 -11.59 1.61
N VAL A 11 14.15 -12.47 1.04
CA VAL A 11 13.71 -13.70 1.72
C VAL A 11 14.48 -14.90 1.21
N ARG A 12 14.55 -15.08 -0.11
CA ARG A 12 15.30 -16.18 -0.75
C ARG A 12 16.78 -15.87 -0.95
N MET A 13 17.21 -14.64 -0.65
CA MET A 13 18.58 -14.12 -0.76
C MET A 13 19.15 -14.20 -2.18
N ARG A 14 18.28 -14.12 -3.21
CA ARG A 14 18.64 -14.14 -4.63
C ARG A 14 18.66 -12.73 -5.21
N PHE A 15 19.41 -11.83 -4.56
CA PHE A 15 19.60 -10.46 -5.01
C PHE A 15 20.62 -10.37 -6.17
N PRO A 16 20.67 -9.26 -6.92
CA PRO A 16 21.63 -9.09 -8.01
C PRO A 16 23.07 -9.32 -7.55
N ALA A 17 23.77 -10.20 -8.25
CA ALA A 17 25.16 -10.63 -7.94
C ALA A 17 25.32 -11.42 -6.63
N HIS A 18 24.28 -12.02 -6.08
CA HIS A 18 24.35 -12.86 -4.87
C HIS A 18 25.35 -14.01 -4.98
N GLU A 19 25.59 -14.52 -6.19
CA GLU A 19 26.55 -15.61 -6.47
C GLU A 19 27.99 -15.23 -6.11
N LYS A 20 28.29 -13.92 -6.08
CA LYS A 20 29.63 -13.38 -5.77
C LYS A 20 29.77 -13.03 -4.28
N VAL A 21 28.74 -13.19 -3.49
CA VAL A 21 28.72 -12.82 -2.07
C VAL A 21 28.84 -14.07 -1.21
N LYS A 22 29.76 -14.05 -0.24
CA LYS A 22 29.89 -15.11 0.74
C LYS A 22 28.78 -15.07 1.75
N PHE A 23 28.30 -16.23 2.19
CA PHE A 23 27.32 -16.35 3.25
C PHE A 23 28.00 -16.83 4.53
N VAL A 24 27.75 -16.11 5.63
CA VAL A 24 28.22 -16.46 6.96
C VAL A 24 27.01 -16.75 7.84
N LYS A 25 26.86 -18.00 8.28
CA LYS A 25 25.69 -18.45 9.08
C LYS A 25 24.33 -18.13 8.45
N GLY A 26 24.24 -18.22 7.12
CA GLY A 26 23.01 -17.95 6.37
C GLY A 26 22.71 -16.46 6.10
N VAL A 27 23.60 -15.57 6.52
CA VAL A 27 23.50 -14.12 6.25
C VAL A 27 24.56 -13.75 5.20
N PRO A 28 24.21 -13.01 4.14
CA PRO A 28 25.18 -12.52 3.19
C PRO A 28 26.19 -11.58 3.87
N ASP A 29 27.45 -11.66 3.44
CA ASP A 29 28.49 -10.78 3.95
C ASP A 29 28.15 -9.29 3.70
N GLY A 30 28.36 -8.45 4.71
CA GLY A 30 27.98 -7.05 4.68
C GLY A 30 26.52 -6.74 5.01
N TRP A 31 25.68 -7.77 5.31
CA TRP A 31 24.33 -7.55 5.81
C TRP A 31 24.29 -7.64 7.34
N GLU A 32 23.38 -6.91 7.96
CA GLU A 32 23.30 -6.80 9.42
C GLU A 32 21.97 -7.35 9.96
N ILE A 33 22.01 -8.10 11.05
CA ILE A 33 20.79 -8.47 11.79
C ILE A 33 20.43 -7.31 12.71
N LYS A 34 19.25 -6.71 12.51
CA LYS A 34 18.76 -5.59 13.34
C LYS A 34 17.37 -5.86 13.90
N LYS A 35 17.09 -5.21 15.01
CA LYS A 35 15.73 -5.11 15.55
C LYS A 35 14.94 -4.08 14.76
N LEU A 36 13.66 -4.32 14.54
CA LEU A 36 12.78 -3.41 13.82
C LEU A 36 12.77 -2.00 14.45
N GLY A 37 12.74 -1.92 15.77
CA GLY A 37 12.78 -0.65 16.50
C GLY A 37 14.07 0.16 16.35
N ALA A 38 15.13 -0.41 15.77
CA ALA A 38 16.36 0.32 15.46
C ALA A 38 16.28 1.10 14.13
N VAL A 39 15.29 0.81 13.27
CA VAL A 39 15.18 1.39 11.93
C VAL A 39 13.88 2.16 11.69
N LEU A 40 12.88 2.01 12.58
CA LEU A 40 11.63 2.73 12.48
C LEU A 40 11.00 3.05 13.83
N GLU A 41 10.10 4.03 13.84
CA GLU A 41 9.24 4.37 14.96
C GLU A 41 7.76 4.15 14.58
N LEU A 42 7.01 3.44 15.44
CA LEU A 42 5.58 3.27 15.36
C LEU A 42 4.88 4.35 16.19
N CYS A 43 4.31 5.34 15.53
CA CYS A 43 3.62 6.46 16.16
C CYS A 43 2.12 6.19 16.25
N HIS A 44 1.49 6.53 17.37
CA HIS A 44 0.05 6.36 17.56
C HIS A 44 -0.75 7.30 16.65
N GLY A 45 -1.81 6.78 16.04
CA GLY A 45 -2.87 7.59 15.48
C GLY A 45 -3.69 8.27 16.59
N LYS A 46 -4.58 9.18 16.22
CA LYS A 46 -5.40 9.96 17.13
C LYS A 46 -6.87 9.60 16.97
N ALA A 47 -7.59 9.42 18.08
CA ALA A 47 -9.02 9.14 18.04
C ALA A 47 -9.76 10.22 17.24
N LEU A 48 -10.58 9.78 16.28
CA LEU A 48 -11.46 10.63 15.48
C LEU A 48 -12.75 9.85 15.22
N LYS A 49 -13.77 10.14 16.03
CA LYS A 49 -15.08 9.50 15.91
C LYS A 49 -15.73 9.88 14.59
N ASP A 50 -16.59 9.03 14.07
CA ASP A 50 -17.25 9.24 12.79
C ASP A 50 -18.02 10.58 12.74
N ARG A 51 -18.77 10.89 13.81
CA ARG A 51 -19.52 12.14 13.97
C ARG A 51 -18.66 13.42 14.00
N ASP A 52 -17.34 13.26 14.29
CA ASP A 52 -16.40 14.38 14.42
C ASP A 52 -15.61 14.57 13.11
N ARG A 53 -15.87 13.73 12.10
CA ARG A 53 -15.23 13.84 10.79
C ARG A 53 -15.94 14.90 9.95
N VAL A 54 -15.17 15.85 9.46
CA VAL A 54 -15.62 16.81 8.46
C VAL A 54 -15.18 16.31 7.09
N PRO A 55 -16.11 16.00 6.17
CA PRO A 55 -15.74 15.50 4.84
C PRO A 55 -14.71 16.38 4.15
N GLY A 56 -13.72 15.76 3.50
CA GLY A 56 -12.62 16.45 2.84
C GLY A 56 -11.74 15.49 2.04
N GLU A 57 -10.59 15.98 1.61
CA GLU A 57 -9.70 15.28 0.67
C GLU A 57 -8.81 14.20 1.29
N PHE A 58 -8.64 14.20 2.63
CA PHE A 58 -7.74 13.27 3.29
C PHE A 58 -8.47 12.02 3.78
N HIS A 59 -7.96 10.87 3.41
CA HIS A 59 -8.50 9.61 3.89
C HIS A 59 -8.20 9.41 5.37
N VAL A 60 -9.21 8.93 6.11
CA VAL A 60 -9.09 8.48 7.49
C VAL A 60 -8.83 6.97 7.47
N TYR A 61 -7.72 6.55 8.09
CA TYR A 61 -7.31 5.15 8.14
C TYR A 61 -7.53 4.54 9.51
N GLY A 62 -8.25 3.42 9.50
CA GLY A 62 -8.29 2.45 10.59
C GLY A 62 -7.57 1.16 10.22
N SER A 63 -7.58 0.17 11.10
CA SER A 63 -6.94 -1.13 10.87
C SER A 63 -7.55 -1.94 9.72
N SER A 64 -8.78 -1.64 9.31
CA SER A 64 -9.44 -2.22 8.14
C SER A 64 -9.20 -1.44 6.83
N GLY A 65 -8.36 -0.42 6.85
CA GLY A 65 -8.09 0.45 5.70
C GLY A 65 -8.77 1.81 5.82
N VAL A 66 -9.24 2.36 4.69
CA VAL A 66 -9.96 3.64 4.67
C VAL A 66 -11.32 3.47 5.31
N VAL A 67 -11.60 4.29 6.34
CA VAL A 67 -12.85 4.28 7.11
C VAL A 67 -13.65 5.59 6.96
N GLY A 68 -13.22 6.48 6.08
CA GLY A 68 -13.90 7.74 5.78
C GLY A 68 -12.91 8.79 5.29
N THR A 69 -13.37 10.05 5.26
CA THR A 69 -12.55 11.20 4.87
C THR A 69 -12.57 12.28 5.95
N HIS A 70 -11.59 13.19 5.91
CA HIS A 70 -11.51 14.35 6.79
C HIS A 70 -10.87 15.54 6.05
N ASN A 71 -11.16 16.75 6.51
CA ASN A 71 -10.64 17.99 5.92
C ASN A 71 -9.21 18.33 6.36
N LYS A 72 -8.65 17.58 7.31
CA LYS A 72 -7.28 17.79 7.81
C LYS A 72 -6.51 16.48 7.84
N ALA A 73 -5.26 16.52 7.37
CA ALA A 73 -4.33 15.42 7.54
C ALA A 73 -3.58 15.56 8.87
N MET A 74 -3.42 14.46 9.60
CA MET A 74 -2.49 14.39 10.74
C MET A 74 -1.06 14.17 10.24
N VAL A 75 -0.89 13.32 9.22
CA VAL A 75 0.37 13.09 8.50
C VAL A 75 0.24 13.76 7.15
N LYS A 76 1.05 14.80 6.89
CA LYS A 76 0.92 15.65 5.69
C LYS A 76 1.53 15.04 4.43
N SER A 77 2.43 14.08 4.59
CA SER A 77 3.13 13.40 3.49
C SER A 77 2.64 11.97 3.31
N ARG A 78 3.10 11.33 2.23
CA ARG A 78 3.00 9.89 2.06
C ARG A 78 3.70 9.17 3.21
N GLY A 79 3.16 8.02 3.62
CA GLY A 79 3.74 7.25 4.71
C GLY A 79 3.17 5.85 4.77
N LEU A 80 3.57 5.07 5.76
CA LEU A 80 3.08 3.73 5.99
C LEU A 80 2.22 3.68 7.26
N ILE A 81 1.25 2.80 7.24
CA ILE A 81 0.31 2.55 8.33
C ILE A 81 0.37 1.06 8.67
N VAL A 82 0.37 0.76 9.96
CA VAL A 82 0.31 -0.63 10.47
C VAL A 82 -0.88 -0.78 11.40
N GLY A 83 -1.71 -1.79 11.17
CA GLY A 83 -2.87 -2.11 12.00
C GLY A 83 -2.46 -2.50 13.42
N ARG A 84 -3.06 -1.83 14.41
CA ARG A 84 -2.78 -2.03 15.83
C ARG A 84 -3.86 -2.84 16.55
N LYS A 85 -5.13 -2.59 16.26
CA LYS A 85 -6.30 -3.26 16.87
C LYS A 85 -7.23 -3.74 15.76
N GLY A 86 -7.90 -4.85 15.95
CA GLY A 86 -8.74 -5.47 14.91
C GLY A 86 -7.86 -6.19 13.88
N ASN A 87 -7.67 -5.64 12.68
CA ASN A 87 -6.77 -6.23 11.67
C ASN A 87 -5.30 -5.93 12.01
N VAL A 88 -4.80 -6.64 13.01
CA VAL A 88 -3.43 -6.49 13.51
C VAL A 88 -2.42 -6.84 12.41
N GLY A 89 -1.41 -5.98 12.25
CA GLY A 89 -0.34 -6.20 11.25
C GLY A 89 -0.73 -5.91 9.80
N SER A 90 -1.96 -5.46 9.54
CA SER A 90 -2.31 -4.94 8.21
C SER A 90 -1.43 -3.74 7.85
N VAL A 91 -0.91 -3.69 6.62
CA VAL A 91 -0.02 -2.60 6.19
C VAL A 91 -0.65 -1.87 5.02
N TYR A 92 -0.75 -0.54 5.14
CA TYR A 92 -1.25 0.34 4.09
C TYR A 92 -0.22 1.38 3.72
N TRP A 93 -0.25 1.81 2.47
CA TRP A 93 0.62 2.85 1.95
C TRP A 93 -0.22 3.94 1.26
N PRO A 94 -0.70 4.95 2.02
CA PRO A 94 -1.37 6.13 1.48
C PRO A 94 -0.54 6.86 0.43
N ASP A 95 -1.20 7.35 -0.62
CA ASP A 95 -0.57 8.06 -1.73
C ASP A 95 -0.39 9.56 -1.49
N ARG A 96 -1.03 10.08 -0.46
CA ARG A 96 -1.02 11.49 -0.02
C ARG A 96 -1.07 11.59 1.50
N GLY A 97 -1.20 12.80 2.02
CA GLY A 97 -1.47 13.01 3.43
C GLY A 97 -2.72 12.28 3.91
N PHE A 98 -2.76 11.87 5.17
CA PHE A 98 -3.81 11.04 5.72
C PHE A 98 -4.03 11.29 7.22
N PHE A 99 -5.15 10.80 7.74
CA PHE A 99 -5.46 10.83 9.17
C PHE A 99 -5.51 9.39 9.73
N PRO A 100 -4.49 8.92 10.46
CA PRO A 100 -4.52 7.63 11.14
C PRO A 100 -5.31 7.73 12.45
N ILE A 101 -6.32 6.87 12.66
CA ILE A 101 -7.03 6.82 13.93
C ILE A 101 -6.29 5.93 14.95
N ASP A 102 -6.77 5.87 16.18
CA ASP A 102 -6.14 5.17 17.31
C ASP A 102 -6.06 3.64 17.16
N THR A 103 -6.70 3.06 16.15
CA THR A 103 -6.61 1.63 15.85
C THR A 103 -5.41 1.26 14.98
N VAL A 104 -4.59 2.23 14.60
CA VAL A 104 -3.40 2.02 13.78
C VAL A 104 -2.19 2.77 14.34
N TYR A 105 -1.02 2.36 13.88
CA TYR A 105 0.22 3.14 13.95
C TYR A 105 0.54 3.72 12.59
N PHE A 106 1.14 4.92 12.54
CA PHE A 106 1.87 5.39 11.36
C PHE A 106 3.36 5.26 11.59
N VAL A 107 4.11 5.04 10.51
CA VAL A 107 5.52 4.70 10.56
C VAL A 107 6.36 5.94 10.26
N LYS A 108 7.40 6.18 11.07
CA LYS A 108 8.50 7.10 10.78
C LYS A 108 9.78 6.30 10.61
N SER A 109 10.53 6.56 9.56
CA SER A 109 11.81 5.89 9.28
C SER A 109 12.61 6.70 8.25
N GLU A 110 13.92 6.47 8.25
CA GLU A 110 14.86 6.93 7.22
C GLU A 110 14.91 5.97 6.01
N LEU A 111 14.44 4.74 6.19
CA LEU A 111 14.41 3.76 5.09
C LEU A 111 13.30 4.08 4.08
N PRO A 112 13.52 3.80 2.79
CA PRO A 112 12.51 4.02 1.76
C PRO A 112 11.21 3.27 2.02
N ASN A 113 10.08 3.94 1.82
CA ASN A 113 8.74 3.34 2.03
C ASN A 113 8.50 2.11 1.15
N GLY A 114 9.04 2.07 -0.08
CA GLY A 114 8.92 0.92 -0.96
C GLY A 114 9.57 -0.34 -0.38
N PHE A 115 10.69 -0.23 0.31
CA PHE A 115 11.31 -1.35 1.02
C PHE A 115 10.56 -1.69 2.32
N LEU A 116 10.26 -0.68 3.15
CA LEU A 116 9.58 -0.86 4.42
C LEU A 116 8.18 -1.49 4.28
N TYR A 117 7.46 -1.15 3.22
CA TYR A 117 6.13 -1.70 2.99
C TYR A 117 6.15 -3.22 2.92
N PHE A 118 7.08 -3.79 2.15
CA PHE A 118 7.20 -5.24 2.01
C PHE A 118 7.87 -5.89 3.21
N LEU A 119 8.83 -5.21 3.84
CA LEU A 119 9.42 -5.66 5.11
C LEU A 119 8.33 -5.84 6.18
N LEU A 120 7.50 -4.83 6.41
CA LEU A 120 6.43 -4.88 7.40
C LEU A 120 5.38 -5.94 7.08
N ARG A 121 5.04 -6.14 5.80
CA ARG A 121 4.11 -7.19 5.36
C ARG A 121 4.68 -8.60 5.52
N SER A 122 5.99 -8.77 5.47
CA SER A 122 6.66 -10.07 5.68
C SER A 122 6.81 -10.43 7.14
N MET A 123 6.58 -9.49 8.06
CA MET A 123 6.68 -9.72 9.49
C MET A 123 5.41 -10.32 10.08
N ASN A 124 5.58 -11.21 11.04
CA ASN A 124 4.46 -11.70 11.84
C ASN A 124 4.26 -10.79 13.06
N PHE A 125 3.17 -10.02 13.06
CA PHE A 125 2.81 -9.13 14.17
C PHE A 125 1.74 -9.71 15.09
N ILE A 126 1.29 -10.95 14.86
CA ILE A 126 0.23 -11.56 15.65
C ILE A 126 0.84 -12.10 16.93
N ASN A 127 0.34 -11.62 18.07
CA ASN A 127 0.58 -12.22 19.37
C ASN A 127 -0.57 -13.17 19.70
N ASN A 128 -0.31 -14.47 19.66
CA ASN A 128 -1.31 -15.52 19.96
C ASN A 128 -1.64 -15.63 21.46
N ASP A 129 -0.86 -14.96 22.33
CA ASP A 129 -0.97 -15.10 23.79
C ASP A 129 -1.90 -14.06 24.44
N ALA A 130 -2.50 -13.15 23.68
CA ALA A 130 -3.36 -12.11 24.23
C ALA A 130 -4.85 -12.41 24.00
N ALA A 131 -5.65 -12.30 25.07
CA ALA A 131 -7.11 -12.45 25.01
C ALA A 131 -7.81 -11.43 24.07
N VAL A 132 -7.16 -10.29 23.81
CA VAL A 132 -7.57 -9.29 22.82
C VAL A 132 -6.41 -9.07 21.83
N PRO A 133 -6.57 -9.43 20.55
CA PRO A 133 -5.52 -9.21 19.55
C PRO A 133 -5.17 -7.72 19.44
N GLY A 134 -3.91 -7.39 19.68
CA GLY A 134 -3.40 -6.04 19.58
C GLY A 134 -1.91 -6.05 19.32
N LEU A 135 -1.43 -5.16 18.43
CA LEU A 135 -0.01 -4.99 18.18
C LEU A 135 0.62 -4.26 19.35
N ASN A 136 1.42 -4.99 20.14
CA ASN A 136 2.28 -4.38 21.16
C ASN A 136 3.51 -3.78 20.46
N ARG A 137 3.71 -2.47 20.63
CA ARG A 137 4.82 -1.73 20.02
C ARG A 137 6.19 -2.28 20.41
N ASN A 138 6.40 -2.60 21.70
CA ASN A 138 7.68 -3.11 22.16
C ASN A 138 7.99 -4.49 21.59
N GLN A 139 6.96 -5.35 21.48
CA GLN A 139 7.08 -6.65 20.83
C GLN A 139 7.37 -6.49 19.34
N ALA A 140 6.68 -5.58 18.63
CA ALA A 140 6.98 -5.27 17.24
C ALA A 140 8.44 -4.83 17.06
N TYR A 141 8.95 -3.99 17.96
CA TYR A 141 10.33 -3.51 17.92
C TYR A 141 11.38 -4.60 18.17
N SER A 142 11.04 -5.67 18.90
CA SER A 142 11.95 -6.80 19.17
C SER A 142 12.12 -7.74 17.97
N ASN A 143 11.24 -7.67 16.97
CA ASN A 143 11.36 -8.50 15.77
C ASN A 143 12.70 -8.25 15.08
N LEU A 144 13.41 -9.34 14.78
CA LEU A 144 14.67 -9.31 14.07
C LEU A 144 14.44 -9.42 12.56
N PHE A 145 15.22 -8.71 11.80
CA PHE A 145 15.30 -8.87 10.36
C PHE A 145 16.74 -8.65 9.87
N ILE A 146 17.00 -9.09 8.67
CA ILE A 146 18.30 -8.92 8.03
C ILE A 146 18.24 -7.65 7.20
N LEU A 147 19.02 -6.64 7.58
CA LEU A 147 19.12 -5.35 6.89
C LEU A 147 20.12 -5.44 5.76
N PRO A 148 19.69 -5.27 4.49
CA PRO A 148 20.59 -5.24 3.35
C PRO A 148 21.41 -3.95 3.31
N PRO A 149 22.52 -3.91 2.55
CA PRO A 149 23.27 -2.68 2.29
C PRO A 149 22.39 -1.59 1.64
N ALA A 150 22.59 -0.34 2.00
CA ALA A 150 21.81 0.80 1.55
C ALA A 150 21.68 0.91 0.00
N PRO A 151 22.72 0.63 -0.83
CA PRO A 151 22.58 0.65 -2.29
C PRO A 151 21.57 -0.37 -2.82
N LEU A 152 21.49 -1.56 -2.20
CA LEU A 152 20.55 -2.59 -2.61
C LEU A 152 19.12 -2.23 -2.20
N ILE A 153 18.93 -1.68 -0.99
CA ILE A 153 17.64 -1.15 -0.53
C ILE A 153 17.13 -0.07 -1.50
N LYS A 154 18.01 0.88 -1.88
CA LYS A 154 17.68 1.95 -2.81
C LYS A 154 17.26 1.41 -4.17
N LYS A 155 18.03 0.50 -4.74
CA LYS A 155 17.73 -0.14 -6.02
C LYS A 155 16.38 -0.86 -6.01
N TYR A 156 16.06 -1.56 -4.92
CA TYR A 156 14.76 -2.20 -4.76
C TYR A 156 13.63 -1.17 -4.61
N ALA A 157 13.85 -0.13 -3.80
CA ALA A 157 12.85 0.91 -3.58
C ALA A 157 12.46 1.62 -4.88
N GLU A 158 13.40 1.90 -5.78
CA GLU A 158 13.13 2.46 -7.11
C GLU A 158 12.16 1.57 -7.92
N VAL A 159 12.36 0.26 -7.88
CA VAL A 159 11.45 -0.70 -8.55
C VAL A 159 10.07 -0.71 -7.87
N ALA A 160 10.02 -0.76 -6.54
CA ALA A 160 8.78 -0.76 -5.80
C ALA A 160 8.00 0.54 -6.00
N ASP A 161 8.66 1.69 -5.87
CA ASP A 161 8.04 3.01 -6.02
C ASP A 161 7.47 3.21 -7.42
N SER A 162 8.19 2.80 -8.48
CA SER A 162 7.69 2.90 -9.86
C SER A 162 6.39 2.10 -10.06
N GLN A 163 6.30 0.89 -9.50
CA GLN A 163 5.09 0.08 -9.58
C GLN A 163 3.92 0.65 -8.78
N PHE A 164 4.20 1.25 -7.62
CA PHE A 164 3.18 1.95 -6.85
C PHE A 164 2.69 3.21 -7.57
N GLU A 165 3.55 3.94 -8.27
CA GLU A 165 3.11 5.10 -9.08
C GLU A 165 2.21 4.66 -10.23
N ILE A 166 2.55 3.58 -10.95
CA ILE A 166 1.70 3.01 -12.00
C ILE A 166 0.34 2.59 -11.40
N LYS A 167 0.35 1.87 -10.28
CA LYS A 167 -0.89 1.49 -9.59
C LYS A 167 -1.75 2.70 -9.24
N ARG A 168 -1.16 3.75 -8.66
CA ARG A 168 -1.85 5.00 -8.31
C ARG A 168 -2.46 5.68 -9.52
N PHE A 169 -1.69 5.77 -10.61
CA PHE A 169 -2.17 6.33 -11.87
C PHE A 169 -3.39 5.56 -12.38
N LEU A 170 -3.29 4.23 -12.47
CA LEU A 170 -4.40 3.39 -12.93
C LEU A 170 -5.63 3.47 -11.99
N THR A 171 -5.42 3.55 -10.69
CA THR A 171 -6.52 3.73 -9.73
C THR A 171 -7.27 5.03 -9.98
N ARG A 172 -6.55 6.16 -10.17
CA ARG A 172 -7.17 7.45 -10.50
C ARG A 172 -7.89 7.45 -11.84
N GLN A 173 -7.34 6.76 -12.85
CA GLN A 173 -8.02 6.60 -14.14
C GLN A 173 -9.32 5.82 -13.98
N ASN A 174 -9.32 4.74 -13.20
CA ASN A 174 -10.53 3.98 -12.91
C ASN A 174 -11.58 4.80 -12.16
N GLU A 175 -11.20 5.60 -11.17
CA GLU A 175 -12.09 6.51 -10.44
C GLU A 175 -12.70 7.54 -11.39
N TYR A 176 -11.89 8.13 -12.28
CA TYR A 176 -12.34 9.08 -13.29
C TYR A 176 -13.33 8.44 -14.28
N LEU A 177 -12.99 7.28 -14.84
CA LEU A 177 -13.86 6.54 -15.76
C LEU A 177 -15.19 6.13 -15.10
N THR A 178 -15.13 5.70 -13.85
CA THR A 178 -16.33 5.38 -13.06
C THR A 178 -17.22 6.62 -12.89
N SER A 179 -16.64 7.76 -12.54
CA SER A 179 -17.36 9.03 -12.41
C SER A 179 -18.00 9.47 -13.75
N MET A 180 -17.26 9.30 -14.86
CA MET A 180 -17.81 9.60 -16.20
C MET A 180 -19.00 8.69 -16.52
N ARG A 181 -18.83 7.38 -16.33
CA ARG A 181 -19.93 6.42 -16.55
C ARG A 181 -21.16 6.78 -15.74
N ASP A 182 -21.01 7.03 -14.45
CA ASP A 182 -22.13 7.31 -13.55
C ASP A 182 -22.83 8.63 -13.86
N ARG A 183 -22.11 9.59 -14.46
CA ARG A 183 -22.67 10.86 -14.95
C ARG A 183 -23.40 10.70 -16.29
N ASP A 184 -22.83 9.96 -17.22
CA ASP A 184 -23.26 9.94 -18.61
C ASP A 184 -24.31 8.85 -18.87
N LEU A 185 -24.23 7.69 -18.19
CA LEU A 185 -25.16 6.59 -18.35
C LEU A 185 -26.65 6.97 -18.11
N PRO A 186 -27.04 7.70 -17.04
CA PRO A 186 -28.43 8.13 -16.85
C PRO A 186 -28.92 9.08 -17.96
N ARG A 187 -28.01 9.89 -18.53
CA ARG A 187 -28.33 10.82 -19.61
C ARG A 187 -28.57 10.10 -20.94
N LEU A 188 -27.79 9.03 -21.20
CA LEU A 188 -27.99 8.16 -22.35
C LEU A 188 -29.33 7.39 -22.23
N ILE A 189 -29.60 6.76 -21.09
CA ILE A 189 -30.81 5.98 -20.85
C ILE A 189 -32.07 6.88 -20.94
N SER A 190 -32.00 8.10 -20.43
CA SER A 190 -33.12 9.05 -20.48
C SER A 190 -33.32 9.75 -21.82
N GLY A 191 -32.47 9.45 -22.82
CA GLY A 191 -32.51 10.12 -24.14
C GLY A 191 -32.06 11.59 -24.12
N LYS A 192 -31.57 12.10 -22.98
CA LYS A 192 -31.00 13.46 -22.88
C LYS A 192 -29.67 13.63 -23.61
N PHE A 193 -29.07 12.52 -23.98
CA PHE A 193 -27.85 12.47 -24.77
C PHE A 193 -28.10 11.59 -26.00
N ALA A 194 -28.23 12.18 -27.15
CA ALA A 194 -28.46 11.46 -28.41
C ALA A 194 -27.11 11.08 -29.03
N VAL A 195 -26.89 9.80 -29.27
CA VAL A 195 -25.67 9.25 -29.90
C VAL A 195 -25.84 9.01 -31.43
N VAL A 196 -27.02 9.36 -31.95
CA VAL A 196 -27.40 9.08 -33.36
C VAL A 196 -26.45 9.71 -34.39
N TYR A 197 -25.74 10.76 -34.00
CA TYR A 197 -24.78 11.46 -34.87
C TYR A 197 -23.31 11.13 -34.56
N LEU A 198 -23.04 10.20 -33.64
CA LEU A 198 -21.67 9.78 -33.31
C LEU A 198 -21.29 8.58 -34.20
N ASP A 199 -20.21 8.72 -34.92
CA ASP A 199 -19.57 7.60 -35.64
C ASP A 199 -18.91 6.69 -34.58
N ILE A 200 -19.67 5.71 -34.08
CA ILE A 200 -19.21 4.79 -33.04
C ILE A 200 -18.54 3.60 -33.72
N GLN A 201 -17.23 3.55 -33.68
CA GLN A 201 -16.48 2.38 -34.11
C GLN A 201 -16.44 1.36 -32.99
N PHE A 202 -17.09 0.22 -33.21
CA PHE A 202 -17.06 -0.92 -32.30
C PHE A 202 -15.79 -1.76 -32.56
N PRO A 203 -15.12 -2.28 -31.51
CA PRO A 203 -14.06 -3.24 -31.71
C PRO A 203 -14.61 -4.52 -32.41
N PRO A 204 -13.78 -5.22 -33.20
CA PRO A 204 -14.23 -6.39 -33.98
C PRO A 204 -14.96 -7.46 -33.16
N SER A 205 -14.65 -7.57 -31.86
CA SER A 205 -15.30 -8.50 -30.94
C SER A 205 -16.74 -8.14 -30.58
N MET A 206 -17.21 -6.94 -30.91
CA MET A 206 -18.58 -6.44 -30.65
C MET A 206 -19.42 -6.27 -31.92
N VAL A 207 -18.85 -6.59 -33.07
CA VAL A 207 -19.58 -6.60 -34.34
C VAL A 207 -20.19 -7.99 -34.50
N GLU A 208 -21.52 -8.08 -34.46
CA GLU A 208 -22.21 -9.36 -34.75
C GLU A 208 -21.82 -9.83 -36.15
N PRO A 209 -21.52 -11.14 -36.35
CA PRO A 209 -21.31 -11.67 -37.69
C PRO A 209 -22.59 -11.45 -38.52
N ALA A 210 -22.44 -10.85 -39.68
CA ALA A 210 -23.56 -10.67 -40.61
C ALA A 210 -24.26 -12.03 -40.82
N HIS A 211 -25.54 -12.10 -40.50
CA HIS A 211 -26.35 -13.27 -40.84
C HIS A 211 -26.36 -13.38 -42.37
N GLU A 212 -25.59 -14.36 -42.88
CA GLU A 212 -25.74 -14.79 -44.28
C GLU A 212 -27.15 -15.37 -44.44
N THR A 213 -27.99 -14.69 -45.22
CA THR A 213 -29.31 -15.18 -45.70
C THR A 213 -29.14 -16.01 -46.93
#